data_83ac6bbd60b961fcdd069de6e4531b38
#
_entry.id   83ac6bbd60b961fcdd069de6e4531b38
#
_cell.length_a   1.000
_cell.length_b   1.000
_cell.length_c   1.000
_cell.angle_alpha   90.00
_cell.angle_beta   90.00
_cell.angle_gamma   90.00
#
_symmetry.space_group_name_H-M   'P 1'
#
loop_
_entity.id
_entity.type
_entity.pdbx_description
1 polymer ?
#
loop_
_entity_poly.entity_id
_entity_poly.type
_entity_poly.pdbx_seq_one_letter_code
_entity_poly.pdbx_strand_id
1 'polypeptide(L)'
;DFPSTYFRVAFTGKSLAMRVTDTKRNFYAVWLDSPTSASPTRVVEVKGNDTIIDLVLPADLKKSKLKEHQVVIQRRTEANCGTTTVHAFITDGKFLQAAPLKERQIEFIGDSYTCGYGVDAPGRRDPFKDETENASRTYASIVSRYFNADYFTIAHSGRGITRNAGSGVPWEV
;
A
#
# COMPACT_ATOMS: atom_id res chain seq x y z
N ASP A 1 -4.36 0.27 9.45
CA ASP A 1 -5.18 1.20 8.67
C ASP A 1 -4.42 2.43 8.18
N PHE A 2 -3.15 2.56 8.52
CA PHE A 2 -2.33 3.66 8.06
C PHE A 2 -1.93 3.50 6.59
N PRO A 3 -1.78 4.60 5.85
CA PRO A 3 -1.24 4.56 4.49
C PRO A 3 0.15 3.95 4.50
N SER A 4 0.59 3.42 3.37
CA SER A 4 1.85 2.68 3.16
C SER A 4 2.07 1.43 4.02
N THR A 5 1.08 0.98 4.81
CA THR A 5 1.13 -0.38 5.39
C THR A 5 1.38 -1.40 4.28
N TYR A 6 2.35 -2.30 4.46
CA TYR A 6 2.72 -3.24 3.42
C TYR A 6 2.95 -4.66 3.94
N PHE A 7 2.82 -5.59 3.02
CA PHE A 7 3.15 -7.00 3.22
C PHE A 7 4.27 -7.39 2.26
N ARG A 8 5.18 -8.24 2.72
CA ARG A 8 6.14 -8.94 1.89
C ARG A 8 5.78 -10.41 1.89
N VAL A 9 5.61 -10.97 0.70
CA VAL A 9 5.25 -12.39 0.53
C VAL A 9 6.24 -13.01 -0.45
N ALA A 10 6.81 -14.15 -0.05
CA ALA A 10 7.62 -14.97 -0.95
C ALA A 10 6.91 -16.29 -1.20
N PHE A 11 6.89 -16.75 -2.45
CA PHE A 11 6.18 -17.96 -2.82
C PHE A 11 6.76 -18.62 -4.05
N THR A 12 6.42 -19.89 -4.23
CA THR A 12 6.52 -20.62 -5.50
C THR A 12 5.11 -20.77 -6.08
N GLY A 13 5.01 -21.05 -7.38
CA GLY A 13 3.71 -21.23 -8.03
C GLY A 13 3.44 -20.18 -9.10
N LYS A 14 2.20 -20.09 -9.55
CA LYS A 14 1.79 -19.25 -10.67
C LYS A 14 0.77 -18.18 -10.28
N SER A 15 0.28 -18.19 -9.04
CA SER A 15 -0.73 -17.27 -8.57
C SER A 15 -0.53 -16.90 -7.10
N LEU A 16 -0.90 -15.69 -6.75
CA LEU A 16 -1.01 -15.21 -5.37
C LEU A 16 -2.28 -14.38 -5.26
N ALA A 17 -3.07 -14.67 -4.24
CA ALA A 17 -4.25 -13.90 -3.88
C ALA A 17 -4.26 -13.58 -2.38
N MET A 18 -5.08 -12.63 -1.98
CA MET A 18 -5.39 -12.36 -0.57
C MET A 18 -6.90 -12.45 -0.32
N ARG A 19 -7.28 -13.06 0.80
CA ARG A 19 -8.65 -13.08 1.31
C ARG A 19 -8.82 -11.95 2.31
N VAL A 20 -9.80 -11.09 2.08
CA VAL A 20 -9.94 -9.82 2.81
C VAL A 20 -11.39 -9.49 3.13
N THR A 21 -11.57 -8.67 4.15
CA THR A 21 -12.78 -7.89 4.39
C THR A 21 -12.40 -6.42 4.42
N ASP A 22 -13.14 -5.57 3.71
CA ASP A 22 -12.94 -4.13 3.72
C ASP A 22 -14.22 -3.39 4.07
N THR A 23 -14.13 -2.38 4.93
CA THR A 23 -15.31 -1.66 5.42
C THR A 23 -15.84 -0.62 4.44
N LYS A 24 -15.02 -0.23 3.46
CA LYS A 24 -15.37 0.73 2.40
C LYS A 24 -14.71 0.32 1.07
N ARG A 25 -13.65 1.04 0.67
CA ARG A 25 -12.94 0.87 -0.60
C ARG A 25 -11.50 1.32 -0.46
N ASN A 26 -10.57 0.40 -0.63
CA ASN A 26 -9.15 0.68 -0.54
C ASN A 26 -8.41 0.25 -1.81
N PHE A 27 -7.21 0.77 -2.00
CA PHE A 27 -6.35 0.42 -3.12
C PHE A 27 -4.98 -0.04 -2.63
N TYR A 28 -4.46 -1.09 -3.26
CA TYR A 28 -3.14 -1.63 -2.98
C TYR A 28 -2.31 -1.69 -4.25
N ALA A 29 -1.07 -1.22 -4.16
CA ALA A 29 -0.08 -1.40 -5.21
C ALA A 29 0.68 -2.70 -4.98
N VAL A 30 0.92 -3.47 -6.05
CA VAL A 30 1.55 -4.78 -6.02
C VAL A 30 2.79 -4.75 -6.90
N TRP A 31 3.95 -5.08 -6.36
CA TRP A 31 5.21 -5.24 -7.09
C TRP A 31 5.62 -6.70 -7.04
N LEU A 32 5.75 -7.31 -8.21
CA LEU A 32 6.20 -8.68 -8.39
C LEU A 32 7.64 -8.66 -8.90
N ASP A 33 8.57 -9.27 -8.15
CA ASP A 33 9.98 -9.42 -8.51
C ASP A 33 10.66 -8.12 -8.94
N SER A 34 10.18 -6.99 -8.44
CA SER A 34 10.67 -5.66 -8.82
C SER A 34 10.73 -4.72 -7.61
N PRO A 35 11.61 -3.71 -7.64
CA PRO A 35 11.69 -2.73 -6.57
C PRO A 35 10.46 -1.82 -6.58
N THR A 36 10.07 -1.33 -5.41
CA THR A 36 8.93 -0.41 -5.24
C THR A 36 9.16 0.99 -5.84
N SER A 37 10.36 1.27 -6.35
CA SER A 37 10.68 2.46 -7.15
C SER A 37 10.17 2.36 -8.59
N ALA A 38 9.96 1.15 -9.09
CA ALA A 38 9.35 0.92 -10.39
C ALA A 38 7.83 1.14 -10.34
N SER A 39 7.20 1.18 -11.51
CA SER A 39 5.74 1.09 -11.57
C SER A 39 5.27 -0.24 -10.99
N PRO A 40 4.16 -0.26 -10.25
CA PRO A 40 3.62 -1.52 -9.73
C PRO A 40 3.19 -2.43 -10.88
N THR A 41 3.33 -3.73 -10.69
CA THR A 41 2.82 -4.75 -11.61
C THR A 41 1.32 -4.57 -11.83
N ARG A 42 0.61 -4.24 -10.74
CA ARG A 42 -0.80 -3.86 -10.78
C ARG A 42 -1.20 -3.02 -9.57
N VAL A 43 -2.32 -2.35 -9.70
CA VAL A 43 -3.07 -1.77 -8.58
C VAL A 43 -4.36 -2.56 -8.46
N VAL A 44 -4.66 -3.02 -7.26
CA VAL A 44 -5.89 -3.76 -6.97
C VAL A 44 -6.82 -2.93 -6.10
N GLU A 45 -8.11 -2.98 -6.43
CA GLU A 45 -9.17 -2.44 -5.59
C GLU A 45 -9.58 -3.52 -4.57
N VAL A 46 -9.72 -3.11 -3.32
CA VAL A 46 -10.15 -3.97 -2.21
C VAL A 46 -11.43 -3.40 -1.62
N LYS A 47 -12.48 -4.19 -1.67
CA LYS A 47 -13.81 -3.85 -1.12
C LYS A 47 -14.62 -5.12 -0.83
N GLY A 48 -15.64 -4.96 -0.01
CA GLY A 48 -16.60 -6.03 0.31
C GLY A 48 -16.19 -6.90 1.48
N ASN A 49 -17.04 -7.85 1.79
CA ASN A 49 -16.89 -8.75 2.92
C ASN A 49 -16.42 -10.12 2.42
N ASP A 50 -15.35 -10.63 3.02
CA ASP A 50 -14.80 -11.96 2.75
C ASP A 50 -14.54 -12.23 1.26
N THR A 51 -13.81 -11.32 0.62
CA THR A 51 -13.53 -11.34 -0.82
C THR A 51 -12.12 -11.85 -1.09
N ILE A 52 -11.94 -12.58 -2.19
CA ILE A 52 -10.61 -12.99 -2.68
C ILE A 52 -10.19 -12.02 -3.77
N ILE A 53 -9.01 -11.42 -3.61
CA ILE A 53 -8.41 -10.45 -4.52
C ILE A 53 -7.13 -11.03 -5.11
N ASP A 54 -7.08 -11.16 -6.42
CA ASP A 54 -5.90 -11.64 -7.13
C ASP A 54 -4.79 -10.57 -7.13
N LEU A 55 -3.63 -10.93 -6.60
CA LEU A 55 -2.42 -10.10 -6.53
C LEU A 55 -1.46 -10.41 -7.67
N VAL A 56 -1.27 -11.69 -7.98
CA VAL A 56 -0.44 -12.18 -9.07
C VAL A 56 -1.23 -13.22 -9.87
N LEU A 57 -1.29 -13.02 -11.17
CA LEU A 57 -1.94 -13.93 -12.11
C LEU A 57 -0.89 -14.73 -12.90
N PRO A 58 -1.23 -15.92 -13.42
CA PRO A 58 -0.34 -16.67 -14.29
C PRO A 58 0.18 -15.87 -15.49
N ALA A 59 -0.60 -14.90 -15.95
CA ALA A 59 -0.22 -14.00 -17.05
C ALA A 59 0.97 -13.11 -16.70
N ASP A 60 1.10 -12.67 -15.45
CA ASP A 60 2.19 -11.80 -14.97
C ASP A 60 3.53 -12.54 -15.02
N LEU A 61 3.50 -13.85 -14.87
CA LEU A 61 4.67 -14.74 -14.79
C LEU A 61 5.07 -15.38 -16.12
N LYS A 62 4.33 -15.17 -17.21
CA LYS A 62 4.61 -15.82 -18.52
C LYS A 62 6.02 -15.61 -19.04
N LYS A 63 6.64 -14.48 -18.72
CA LYS A 63 8.01 -14.14 -19.14
C LYS A 63 9.05 -14.35 -18.05
N SER A 64 8.64 -14.68 -16.83
CA SER A 64 9.55 -14.94 -15.73
C SER A 64 10.22 -16.30 -15.91
N LYS A 65 11.53 -16.35 -15.67
CA LYS A 65 12.31 -17.59 -15.55
C LYS A 65 12.52 -18.00 -14.10
N LEU A 66 12.05 -17.19 -13.16
CA LEU A 66 12.19 -17.44 -11.73
C LEU A 66 11.24 -18.57 -11.31
N LYS A 67 11.68 -19.37 -10.35
CA LYS A 67 10.86 -20.38 -9.67
C LYS A 67 10.30 -19.89 -8.35
N GLU A 68 10.95 -18.90 -7.76
CA GLU A 68 10.62 -18.29 -6.50
C GLU A 68 10.35 -16.80 -6.76
N HIS A 69 9.28 -16.31 -6.19
CA HIS A 69 8.79 -14.96 -6.42
C HIS A 69 8.73 -14.17 -5.12
N GLN A 70 9.05 -12.87 -5.23
CA GLN A 70 8.93 -11.91 -4.14
C GLN A 70 7.86 -10.88 -4.51
N VAL A 71 6.92 -10.65 -3.61
CA VAL A 71 5.85 -9.66 -3.81
C VAL A 71 5.83 -8.69 -2.64
N VAL A 72 5.76 -7.40 -2.98
CA VAL A 72 5.42 -6.33 -2.03
C VAL A 72 4.01 -5.87 -2.35
N ILE A 73 3.14 -5.87 -1.35
CA ILE A 73 1.76 -5.41 -1.44
C ILE A 73 1.65 -4.22 -0.49
N GLN A 74 1.41 -3.02 -0.99
CA GLN A 74 1.37 -1.81 -0.18
C GLN A 74 0.04 -1.08 -0.33
N ARG A 75 -0.57 -0.77 0.81
CA ARG A 75 -1.76 0.08 0.87
C ARG A 75 -1.44 1.48 0.35
N ARG A 76 -2.25 1.98 -0.56
CA ARG A 76 -2.12 3.31 -1.15
C ARG A 76 -2.91 4.36 -0.38
N THR A 77 -4.03 3.96 0.18
CA THR A 77 -5.07 4.81 0.76
C THR A 77 -4.99 4.90 2.28
N GLU A 78 -5.49 5.98 2.83
CA GLU A 78 -5.55 6.22 4.28
C GLU A 78 -6.79 5.59 4.94
N ALA A 79 -6.91 5.74 6.27
CA ALA A 79 -8.01 5.19 7.07
C ALA A 79 -9.39 5.76 6.71
N ASN A 80 -9.48 6.98 6.16
CA ASN A 80 -10.74 7.57 5.68
C ASN A 80 -11.39 6.73 4.58
N CYS A 81 -10.59 6.01 3.79
CA CYS A 81 -11.05 5.09 2.76
C CYS A 81 -11.51 3.73 3.30
N GLY A 82 -11.47 3.53 4.61
CA GLY A 82 -11.92 2.32 5.29
C GLY A 82 -10.78 1.49 5.89
N THR A 83 -11.17 0.39 6.53
CA THR A 83 -10.28 -0.57 7.19
C THR A 83 -10.29 -1.88 6.43
N THR A 84 -9.09 -2.38 6.07
CA THR A 84 -8.93 -3.69 5.47
C THR A 84 -8.45 -4.70 6.51
N THR A 85 -9.17 -5.80 6.67
CA THR A 85 -8.73 -6.98 7.42
C THR A 85 -8.25 -8.03 6.43
N VAL A 86 -6.97 -8.40 6.52
CA VAL A 86 -6.39 -9.49 5.71
C VAL A 86 -6.51 -10.78 6.50
N HIS A 87 -7.26 -11.74 5.98
CA HIS A 87 -7.51 -13.03 6.61
C HIS A 87 -6.44 -14.06 6.26
N ALA A 88 -6.02 -14.11 4.99
CA ALA A 88 -5.04 -15.05 4.49
C ALA A 88 -4.43 -14.60 3.17
N PHE A 89 -3.24 -15.12 2.87
CA PHE A 89 -2.69 -15.19 1.52
C PHE A 89 -2.90 -16.61 0.98
N ILE A 90 -3.12 -16.73 -0.33
CA ILE A 90 -3.43 -17.98 -1.03
C ILE A 90 -2.53 -18.08 -2.24
N THR A 91 -1.88 -19.23 -2.42
CA THR A 91 -1.06 -19.55 -3.61
C THR A 91 -1.31 -20.97 -4.07
N ASP A 92 -1.12 -21.23 -5.34
CA ASP A 92 -1.13 -22.59 -5.91
C ASP A 92 0.20 -23.35 -5.70
N GLY A 93 1.18 -22.72 -5.07
CA GLY A 93 2.47 -23.30 -4.73
C GLY A 93 2.71 -23.37 -3.21
N LYS A 94 3.90 -22.95 -2.79
CA LYS A 94 4.32 -22.92 -1.38
C LYS A 94 4.76 -21.54 -0.99
N PHE A 95 4.43 -21.12 0.23
CA PHE A 95 5.02 -19.93 0.83
C PHE A 95 6.47 -20.21 1.24
N LEU A 96 7.29 -19.20 1.03
CA LEU A 96 8.71 -19.18 1.41
C LEU A 96 8.93 -18.08 2.45
N GLN A 97 10.12 -18.05 3.03
CA GLN A 97 10.48 -16.96 3.92
C GLN A 97 10.63 -15.68 3.11
N ALA A 98 9.85 -14.66 3.49
CA ALA A 98 9.95 -13.34 2.88
C ALA A 98 11.27 -12.65 3.27
N ALA A 99 11.72 -11.71 2.43
CA ALA A 99 12.88 -10.89 2.74
C ALA A 99 12.71 -10.18 4.10
N PRO A 100 13.75 -10.13 4.95
CA PRO A 100 13.69 -9.46 6.24
C PRO A 100 13.49 -7.95 6.07
N LEU A 101 13.11 -7.30 7.17
CA LEU A 101 13.14 -5.84 7.23
C LEU A 101 14.56 -5.34 6.99
N LYS A 102 14.65 -4.15 6.38
CA LYS A 102 15.92 -3.47 6.20
C LYS A 102 16.46 -3.03 7.57
N GLU A 103 17.77 -2.91 7.67
CA GLU A 103 18.44 -2.44 8.90
C GLU A 103 17.96 -1.04 9.29
N ARG A 104 17.81 -0.16 8.31
CA ARG A 104 17.30 1.21 8.54
C ARG A 104 15.79 1.24 8.41
N GLN A 105 15.16 1.88 9.40
CA GLN A 105 13.72 2.10 9.43
C GLN A 105 13.44 3.58 9.71
N ILE A 106 12.45 4.17 9.04
CA ILE A 106 12.06 5.57 9.19
C ILE A 106 10.56 5.63 9.45
N GLU A 107 10.16 6.37 10.45
CA GLU A 107 8.76 6.69 10.72
C GLU A 107 8.45 8.11 10.25
N PHE A 108 7.32 8.26 9.55
CA PHE A 108 6.81 9.55 9.10
C PHE A 108 5.45 9.81 9.74
N ILE A 109 5.34 10.92 10.47
CA ILE A 109 4.09 11.37 11.07
C ILE A 109 3.61 12.57 10.26
N GLY A 110 2.33 12.57 9.85
CA GLY A 110 1.85 13.67 9.02
C GLY A 110 0.36 13.61 8.67
N ASP A 111 0.02 14.42 7.70
CA ASP A 111 -1.34 14.66 7.23
C ASP A 111 -1.58 14.13 5.81
N SER A 112 -2.44 14.80 5.04
CA SER A 112 -2.80 14.46 3.66
C SER A 112 -1.61 14.40 2.70
N TYR A 113 -0.57 15.21 2.92
CA TYR A 113 0.64 15.16 2.09
C TYR A 113 1.40 13.83 2.29
N THR A 114 1.40 13.32 3.50
CA THR A 114 2.01 12.03 3.84
C THR A 114 1.13 10.86 3.40
N CYS A 115 -0.20 11.01 3.45
CA CYS A 115 -1.15 10.04 2.90
C CYS A 115 -1.03 9.90 1.37
N GLY A 116 -0.61 10.97 0.68
CA GLY A 116 -0.60 11.01 -0.78
C GLY A 116 -1.94 11.38 -1.39
N TYR A 117 -2.68 12.26 -0.69
CA TYR A 117 -3.99 12.74 -1.10
C TYR A 117 -3.95 13.38 -2.50
N GLY A 118 -4.62 12.76 -3.48
CA GLY A 118 -4.68 13.26 -4.84
C GLY A 118 -3.37 13.22 -5.65
N VAL A 119 -2.34 12.51 -5.19
CA VAL A 119 -1.02 12.45 -5.88
C VAL A 119 -1.12 11.92 -7.31
N ASP A 120 -2.06 11.00 -7.57
CA ASP A 120 -2.29 10.44 -8.90
C ASP A 120 -3.45 11.14 -9.65
N ALA A 121 -3.92 12.29 -9.18
CA ALA A 121 -4.93 13.07 -9.90
C ALA A 121 -4.37 13.57 -11.23
N PRO A 122 -5.14 13.49 -12.35
CA PRO A 122 -4.69 13.93 -13.66
C PRO A 122 -4.37 15.43 -13.74
N GLY A 123 -5.06 16.23 -12.93
CA GLY A 123 -4.89 17.67 -12.91
C GLY A 123 -5.04 18.29 -11.52
N ARG A 124 -4.39 19.45 -11.33
CA ARG A 124 -4.38 20.17 -10.04
C ARG A 124 -5.77 20.53 -9.50
N ARG A 125 -6.77 20.64 -10.37
CA ARG A 125 -8.14 21.05 -10.01
C ARG A 125 -9.13 19.88 -9.97
N ASP A 126 -8.65 18.67 -10.22
CA ASP A 126 -9.52 17.51 -10.19
C ASP A 126 -9.98 17.22 -8.76
N PRO A 127 -11.23 16.87 -8.56
CA PRO A 127 -11.73 16.51 -7.25
C PRO A 127 -11.00 15.25 -6.73
N PHE A 128 -10.84 15.16 -5.43
CA PHE A 128 -10.29 13.96 -4.80
C PHE A 128 -11.16 12.74 -5.11
N LYS A 129 -10.47 11.63 -5.36
CA LYS A 129 -11.05 10.30 -5.46
C LYS A 129 -10.12 9.31 -4.76
N ASP A 130 -10.67 8.28 -4.15
CA ASP A 130 -9.89 7.27 -3.42
C ASP A 130 -8.80 6.63 -4.30
N GLU A 131 -9.11 6.37 -5.58
CA GLU A 131 -8.16 5.82 -6.55
C GLU A 131 -6.99 6.74 -6.87
N THR A 132 -7.11 8.04 -6.60
CA THR A 132 -6.05 9.03 -6.84
C THR A 132 -5.14 9.23 -5.64
N GLU A 133 -5.45 8.65 -4.49
CA GLU A 133 -4.58 8.64 -3.34
C GLU A 133 -3.46 7.61 -3.50
N ASN A 134 -2.22 8.01 -3.18
CA ASN A 134 -1.10 7.10 -3.39
C ASN A 134 0.08 7.35 -2.45
N ALA A 135 0.08 6.70 -1.30
CA ALA A 135 1.15 6.77 -0.32
C ALA A 135 2.51 6.28 -0.85
N SER A 136 2.53 5.43 -1.88
CA SER A 136 3.79 4.93 -2.46
C SER A 136 4.55 5.97 -3.31
N ARG A 137 3.93 7.13 -3.58
CA ARG A 137 4.50 8.23 -4.37
C ARG A 137 4.74 9.51 -3.58
N THR A 138 4.58 9.47 -2.27
CA THR A 138 4.82 10.61 -1.39
C THR A 138 6.31 10.81 -1.12
N TYR A 139 6.64 11.95 -0.50
CA TYR A 139 8.00 12.23 -0.04
C TYR A 139 8.52 11.15 0.91
N ALA A 140 7.66 10.58 1.77
CA ALA A 140 8.03 9.52 2.69
C ALA A 140 8.59 8.30 1.97
N SER A 141 7.92 7.84 0.92
CA SER A 141 8.38 6.73 0.10
C SER A 141 9.66 7.04 -0.68
N ILE A 142 9.80 8.28 -1.18
CA ILE A 142 10.98 8.72 -1.95
C ILE A 142 12.21 8.79 -1.05
N VAL A 143 12.10 9.45 0.09
CA VAL A 143 13.19 9.57 1.09
C VAL A 143 13.62 8.19 1.58
N SER A 144 12.68 7.31 1.88
CA SER A 144 12.99 5.96 2.37
C SER A 144 13.74 5.13 1.33
N ARG A 145 13.36 5.23 0.06
CA ARG A 145 14.12 4.58 -1.02
C ARG A 145 15.52 5.15 -1.17
N TYR A 146 15.68 6.48 -1.08
CA TYR A 146 16.98 7.12 -1.15
C TYR A 146 17.94 6.61 -0.05
N PHE A 147 17.44 6.46 1.17
CA PHE A 147 18.22 5.95 2.30
C PHE A 147 18.25 4.42 2.40
N ASN A 148 17.70 3.70 1.44
CA ASN A 148 17.53 2.23 1.49
C ASN A 148 16.91 1.77 2.81
N ALA A 149 15.85 2.45 3.25
CA ALA A 149 15.15 2.17 4.49
C ALA A 149 13.79 1.49 4.24
N ASP A 150 13.31 0.74 5.22
CA ASP A 150 11.88 0.49 5.36
C ASP A 150 11.22 1.68 6.03
N TYR A 151 9.93 1.88 5.83
CA TYR A 151 9.25 3.03 6.40
C TYR A 151 7.82 2.73 6.83
N PHE A 152 7.37 3.53 7.78
CA PHE A 152 6.03 3.48 8.34
C PHE A 152 5.46 4.89 8.30
N THR A 153 4.18 5.03 7.95
CA THR A 153 3.52 6.33 7.97
C THR A 153 2.38 6.30 8.97
N ILE A 154 2.41 7.20 9.93
CA ILE A 154 1.32 7.50 10.84
C ILE A 154 0.73 8.81 10.35
N ALA A 155 -0.24 8.72 9.45
CA ALA A 155 -0.78 9.88 8.76
C ALA A 155 -2.29 9.79 8.56
N HIS A 156 -2.93 10.95 8.63
CA HIS A 156 -4.37 11.06 8.41
C HIS A 156 -4.69 12.46 7.87
N SER A 157 -5.43 12.53 6.78
CA SER A 157 -5.81 13.79 6.14
C SER A 157 -6.60 14.70 7.10
N GLY A 158 -6.26 15.97 7.08
CA GLY A 158 -6.91 16.98 7.93
C GLY A 158 -6.38 17.03 9.37
N ARG A 159 -5.43 16.20 9.77
CA ARG A 159 -4.84 16.23 11.11
C ARG A 159 -3.68 17.21 11.15
N GLY A 160 -3.60 18.00 12.21
CA GLY A 160 -2.55 18.99 12.44
C GLY A 160 -1.94 18.87 13.83
N ILE A 161 -0.75 19.43 14.02
CA ILE A 161 -0.02 19.36 15.30
C ILE A 161 -0.77 20.09 16.42
N THR A 162 -1.43 21.22 16.09
CA THR A 162 -2.11 22.07 17.09
C THR A 162 -3.62 22.03 16.96
N ARG A 163 -4.14 21.82 15.75
CA ARG A 163 -5.57 21.70 15.48
C ARG A 163 -5.81 21.05 14.12
N ASN A 164 -6.97 20.43 13.96
CA ASN A 164 -7.39 19.81 12.71
C ASN A 164 -7.93 20.84 11.70
N ALA A 165 -7.82 20.52 10.42
CA ALA A 165 -8.40 21.31 9.35
C ALA A 165 -9.93 21.37 9.52
N GLY A 166 -10.51 22.58 9.40
CA GLY A 166 -11.95 22.81 9.53
C GLY A 166 -12.50 22.75 10.96
N SER A 167 -11.70 22.39 11.96
CA SER A 167 -12.10 22.45 13.36
C SER A 167 -11.60 23.74 14.02
N GLY A 168 -12.47 24.43 14.76
CA GLY A 168 -12.07 25.57 15.59
C GLY A 168 -11.40 25.17 16.90
N VAL A 169 -11.33 23.87 17.19
CA VAL A 169 -10.80 23.33 18.45
C VAL A 169 -9.42 22.71 18.25
N PRO A 170 -8.51 22.81 19.23
CA PRO A 170 -7.25 22.07 19.23
C PRO A 170 -7.52 20.56 19.13
N TRP A 171 -6.56 19.84 18.59
CA TRP A 171 -6.64 18.40 18.60
C TRP A 171 -6.41 17.86 20.02
N GLU A 172 -7.39 17.16 20.53
CA GLU A 172 -7.22 16.37 21.75
C GLU A 172 -6.46 15.07 21.42
N VAL A 173 -5.36 14.88 22.11
CA VAL A 173 -4.48 13.73 21.99
C VAL A 173 -5.14 12.51 22.60
#